data_86e8311b0d7bce0060a2e989fb56067d
#
_entry.id   86e8311b0d7bce0060a2e989fb56067d
#
_cell.length_a   1.000
_cell.length_b   1.000
_cell.length_c   1.000
_cell.angle_alpha   90.00
_cell.angle_beta   90.00
_cell.angle_gamma   90.00
#
_symmetry.space_group_name_H-M   'P 1'
#
loop_
_entity.id
_entity.type
_entity.pdbx_description
1 polymer ?
#
loop_
_entity_poly.entity_id
_entity_poly.type
_entity_poly.pdbx_seq_one_letter_code
_entity_poly.pdbx_strand_id
1 'polypeptide(L)'
;MSKKNIITIFLSAICTLPLWGGQQYYAFLKGDTLRMGNNYMERAMLWNNGAPVTVSLTDKQHGKTIPAQGKQPDFSIVKGIPTDATFTVNEIPTNGIHASYLQATVACTIGSLNIERRYRIYADCPAIACDTYLKGQVELYQNKEDNRSNADRKNIEHTADMATGVKTPTLDRLQLSGNHWSARTIEFFDYTDWNDNLVTGRTWLPYRRNTYRGNLLFAHDVVTRQGFFFLKEAPSSSTQLHYPGSDFVADFSDFMVVGLGIASHDVKPDSWTRVYGCVTGIYTGGEQEALTALRLYQKQLRHHTAVQDEMIMLNTWGDRSQDAKIDEAFCLAELDRAARMGITLFHLDDGWQSGKSPNSKTAGGSFKDIWKNTDYWTPNPTKFPHGLKPIVEKGKKLGIRIGLW
;
A
#
# COMPACT_ATOMS: atom_id res chain seq x y z
N MET A 1 -14.61 53.46 13.13
CA MET A 1 -13.20 53.08 12.98
C MET A 1 -13.16 51.67 12.35
N SER A 2 -12.92 51.60 11.05
CA SER A 2 -12.94 50.40 10.25
C SER A 2 -11.59 49.70 10.38
N LYS A 3 -11.56 48.43 10.89
CA LYS A 3 -10.37 47.60 10.86
C LYS A 3 -10.23 47.01 9.45
N LYS A 4 -9.25 47.50 8.71
CA LYS A 4 -8.80 46.89 7.45
C LYS A 4 -8.06 45.60 7.78
N ASN A 5 -8.62 44.47 7.37
CA ASN A 5 -7.91 43.20 7.34
C ASN A 5 -6.86 43.24 6.23
N ILE A 6 -5.61 43.24 6.60
CA ILE A 6 -4.48 43.07 5.69
C ILE A 6 -4.36 41.56 5.40
N ILE A 7 -4.80 41.18 4.20
CA ILE A 7 -4.53 39.84 3.67
C ILE A 7 -3.10 39.86 3.13
N THR A 8 -2.18 39.27 3.90
CA THR A 8 -0.82 39.04 3.42
C THR A 8 -0.82 37.83 2.50
N ILE A 9 -0.93 38.08 1.19
CA ILE A 9 -0.71 37.06 0.18
C ILE A 9 0.80 36.86 0.06
N PHE A 10 1.31 35.77 0.61
CA PHE A 10 2.66 35.31 0.26
C PHE A 10 2.63 34.82 -1.18
N LEU A 11 3.01 35.66 -2.11
CA LEU A 11 3.41 35.24 -3.44
C LEU A 11 4.72 34.43 -3.28
N SER A 12 4.63 33.14 -3.15
CA SER A 12 5.79 32.29 -3.32
C SER A 12 6.20 32.34 -4.79
N ALA A 13 7.44 32.69 -5.01
CA ALA A 13 8.08 32.87 -6.30
C ALA A 13 7.75 31.69 -7.23
N ILE A 14 7.21 32.04 -8.40
CA ILE A 14 7.18 31.15 -9.56
C ILE A 14 8.66 30.90 -9.93
N CYS A 15 9.25 29.80 -9.44
CA CYS A 15 10.46 29.29 -10.05
C CYS A 15 10.08 28.77 -11.43
N THR A 16 10.22 29.63 -12.43
CA THR A 16 10.31 29.21 -13.83
C THR A 16 11.66 28.51 -13.98
N LEU A 17 11.69 27.22 -13.75
CA LEU A 17 12.80 26.38 -14.18
C LEU A 17 12.81 26.38 -15.71
N PRO A 18 13.99 26.52 -16.35
CA PRO A 18 14.07 26.54 -17.80
C PRO A 18 13.63 25.18 -18.36
N LEU A 19 12.76 25.20 -19.35
CA LEU A 19 12.36 24.11 -20.23
C LEU A 19 13.57 23.57 -21.01
N TRP A 20 14.37 22.70 -20.36
CA TRP A 20 15.41 21.93 -21.04
C TRP A 20 15.29 20.46 -20.60
N GLY A 21 14.78 19.63 -21.50
CA GLY A 21 14.50 18.22 -21.26
C GLY A 21 13.04 18.02 -20.74
N GLY A 22 12.20 17.32 -21.48
CA GLY A 22 10.79 17.15 -21.16
C GLY A 22 10.54 16.74 -19.71
N GLN A 23 9.82 17.57 -18.99
CA GLN A 23 9.46 17.35 -17.59
C GLN A 23 8.62 16.08 -17.51
N GLN A 24 9.16 15.01 -16.92
CA GLN A 24 8.53 13.69 -16.88
C GLN A 24 7.33 13.63 -15.93
N TYR A 25 7.22 14.58 -14.99
CA TYR A 25 6.13 14.72 -14.03
C TYR A 25 5.93 16.19 -13.64
N TYR A 26 4.75 16.53 -13.17
CA TYR A 26 4.42 17.89 -12.74
C TYR A 26 3.31 17.92 -11.70
N ALA A 27 3.29 18.98 -10.90
CA ALA A 27 2.17 19.40 -10.07
C ALA A 27 2.16 20.91 -9.94
N PHE A 28 1.01 21.53 -10.15
CA PHE A 28 0.87 22.99 -10.03
C PHE A 28 -0.57 23.39 -9.72
N LEU A 29 -0.70 24.49 -9.01
CA LEU A 29 -1.96 25.16 -8.73
C LEU A 29 -2.05 26.43 -9.59
N LYS A 30 -3.08 26.54 -10.43
CA LYS A 30 -3.34 27.71 -11.25
C LYS A 30 -4.79 28.13 -11.10
N GLY A 31 -5.03 29.32 -10.53
CA GLY A 31 -6.36 29.73 -10.09
C GLY A 31 -6.91 28.71 -9.08
N ASP A 32 -8.11 28.22 -9.32
CA ASP A 32 -8.77 27.24 -8.46
C ASP A 32 -8.54 25.78 -8.92
N THR A 33 -7.62 25.55 -9.84
CA THR A 33 -7.37 24.22 -10.39
C THR A 33 -5.99 23.73 -10.02
N LEU A 34 -5.95 22.61 -9.28
CA LEU A 34 -4.77 21.82 -9.00
C LEU A 34 -4.64 20.74 -10.07
N ARG A 35 -3.51 20.70 -10.77
CA ARG A 35 -3.19 19.64 -11.73
C ARG A 35 -1.93 18.93 -11.32
N MET A 36 -1.93 17.61 -11.41
CA MET A 36 -0.76 16.79 -11.20
C MET A 36 -0.77 15.59 -12.15
N GLY A 37 0.40 15.19 -12.59
CA GLY A 37 0.53 14.08 -13.53
C GLY A 37 1.93 13.89 -14.07
N ASN A 38 2.02 13.00 -15.04
CA ASN A 38 3.23 12.62 -15.74
C ASN A 38 2.94 12.41 -17.25
N ASN A 39 3.77 11.64 -17.95
CA ASN A 39 3.54 11.31 -19.36
C ASN A 39 2.39 10.33 -19.59
N TYR A 40 1.94 9.63 -18.55
CA TYR A 40 0.90 8.59 -18.63
C TYR A 40 -0.48 9.13 -18.25
N MET A 41 -0.55 9.92 -17.19
CA MET A 41 -1.82 10.37 -16.66
C MET A 41 -1.78 11.80 -16.15
N GLU A 42 -2.97 12.40 -16.06
CA GLU A 42 -3.23 13.63 -15.32
C GLU A 42 -4.44 13.45 -14.42
N ARG A 43 -4.36 13.95 -13.18
CA ARG A 43 -5.49 14.18 -12.28
C ARG A 43 -5.68 15.68 -12.13
N ALA A 44 -6.85 16.19 -12.56
CA ALA A 44 -7.24 17.57 -12.37
C ALA A 44 -8.28 17.68 -11.25
N MET A 45 -8.09 18.67 -10.38
CA MET A 45 -8.90 18.87 -9.17
C MET A 45 -9.23 20.33 -8.97
N LEU A 46 -10.41 20.64 -8.46
CA LEU A 46 -10.70 21.93 -7.85
C LEU A 46 -9.96 22.04 -6.53
N TRP A 47 -9.39 23.20 -6.25
CA TRP A 47 -8.57 23.44 -5.05
C TRP A 47 -9.36 23.34 -3.73
N ASN A 48 -10.53 23.94 -3.68
CA ASN A 48 -11.46 23.87 -2.55
C ASN A 48 -10.78 24.06 -1.18
N ASN A 49 -9.97 25.11 -1.03
CA ASN A 49 -9.23 25.42 0.22
C ASN A 49 -8.43 24.22 0.80
N GLY A 50 -7.74 23.47 -0.07
CA GLY A 50 -6.90 22.34 0.37
C GLY A 50 -7.65 21.05 0.66
N ALA A 51 -8.96 20.99 0.41
CA ALA A 51 -9.73 19.75 0.31
C ALA A 51 -10.10 19.49 -1.16
N PRO A 52 -9.14 19.04 -1.99
CA PRO A 52 -9.30 18.98 -3.42
C PRO A 52 -10.46 18.07 -3.84
N VAL A 53 -11.06 18.41 -4.98
CA VAL A 53 -12.20 17.70 -5.57
C VAL A 53 -11.83 17.31 -6.99
N THR A 54 -11.68 16.02 -7.27
CA THR A 54 -11.35 15.55 -8.62
C THR A 54 -12.43 15.93 -9.63
N VAL A 55 -12.01 16.53 -10.74
CA VAL A 55 -12.88 16.89 -11.86
C VAL A 55 -12.59 16.06 -13.12
N SER A 56 -11.40 15.50 -13.24
CA SER A 56 -11.09 14.56 -14.32
C SER A 56 -9.86 13.71 -14.03
N LEU A 57 -9.84 12.54 -14.66
CA LEU A 57 -8.66 11.69 -14.84
C LEU A 57 -8.40 11.53 -16.33
N THR A 58 -7.21 11.84 -16.81
CA THR A 58 -6.84 11.75 -18.21
C THR A 58 -5.77 10.67 -18.42
N ASP A 59 -6.07 9.69 -19.27
CA ASP A 59 -5.11 8.77 -19.85
C ASP A 59 -4.43 9.47 -21.03
N LYS A 60 -3.21 9.92 -20.82
CA LYS A 60 -2.46 10.70 -21.82
C LYS A 60 -1.90 9.80 -22.93
N GLN A 61 -1.70 8.52 -22.67
CA GLN A 61 -1.21 7.57 -23.65
C GLN A 61 -2.27 7.29 -24.74
N HIS A 62 -3.55 7.31 -24.36
CA HIS A 62 -4.67 7.08 -25.28
C HIS A 62 -5.46 8.34 -25.60
N GLY A 63 -5.10 9.51 -25.03
CA GLY A 63 -5.81 10.77 -25.24
C GLY A 63 -7.26 10.74 -24.74
N LYS A 64 -7.55 9.94 -23.70
CA LYS A 64 -8.90 9.76 -23.16
C LYS A 64 -9.05 10.35 -21.77
N THR A 65 -10.19 10.95 -21.50
CA THR A 65 -10.50 11.56 -20.21
C THR A 65 -11.77 10.95 -19.60
N ILE A 66 -11.70 10.58 -18.34
CA ILE A 66 -12.84 10.21 -17.52
C ILE A 66 -13.27 11.48 -16.76
N PRO A 67 -14.42 12.08 -17.07
CA PRO A 67 -14.90 13.24 -16.34
C PRO A 67 -15.45 12.83 -14.97
N ALA A 68 -15.23 13.69 -13.97
CA ALA A 68 -15.81 13.55 -12.66
C ALA A 68 -16.80 14.69 -12.36
N GLN A 69 -17.74 14.43 -11.44
CA GLN A 69 -18.81 15.40 -11.14
C GLN A 69 -18.34 16.59 -10.33
N GLY A 70 -17.21 16.48 -9.61
CA GLY A 70 -16.60 17.57 -8.85
C GLY A 70 -17.45 18.13 -7.70
N LYS A 71 -18.24 17.30 -7.02
CA LYS A 71 -19.21 17.76 -6.01
C LYS A 71 -18.73 17.66 -4.57
N GLN A 72 -17.90 16.69 -4.28
CA GLN A 72 -17.47 16.40 -2.92
C GLN A 72 -15.94 16.29 -2.86
N PRO A 73 -15.30 16.67 -1.73
CA PRO A 73 -13.88 16.46 -1.52
C PRO A 73 -13.46 15.01 -1.72
N ASP A 74 -12.27 14.82 -2.23
CA ASP A 74 -11.68 13.50 -2.46
C ASP A 74 -11.41 12.75 -1.13
N PHE A 75 -11.33 13.47 -0.02
CA PHE A 75 -11.22 12.87 1.31
C PHE A 75 -12.25 13.44 2.27
N SER A 76 -12.58 12.66 3.29
CA SER A 76 -13.52 13.07 4.35
C SER A 76 -13.17 12.34 5.64
N ILE A 77 -12.54 13.03 6.59
CA ILE A 77 -11.98 12.45 7.82
C ILE A 77 -12.72 12.98 9.05
N VAL A 78 -13.07 14.25 9.04
CA VAL A 78 -13.77 14.96 10.10
C VAL A 78 -14.81 15.90 9.51
N LYS A 79 -15.73 16.37 10.35
CA LYS A 79 -16.70 17.39 9.96
C LYS A 79 -16.07 18.78 10.08
N GLY A 80 -16.24 19.61 9.08
CA GLY A 80 -15.79 21.01 9.10
C GLY A 80 -15.49 21.56 7.72
N ILE A 81 -15.08 22.82 7.70
CA ILE A 81 -14.67 23.54 6.48
C ILE A 81 -13.14 23.68 6.54
N PRO A 82 -12.42 23.35 5.47
CA PRO A 82 -10.98 23.50 5.41
C PRO A 82 -10.56 24.98 5.41
N THR A 83 -9.51 25.30 6.17
CA THR A 83 -8.85 26.59 6.28
C THR A 83 -7.34 26.43 6.17
N ASP A 84 -6.60 27.54 6.10
CA ASP A 84 -5.14 27.61 6.14
C ASP A 84 -4.46 26.69 5.11
N ALA A 85 -5.05 26.62 3.92
CA ALA A 85 -4.61 25.72 2.88
C ALA A 85 -3.27 26.13 2.27
N THR A 86 -2.37 25.18 2.13
CA THR A 86 -1.08 25.37 1.47
C THR A 86 -0.81 24.30 0.42
N PHE A 87 0.00 24.67 -0.57
CA PHE A 87 0.46 23.77 -1.62
C PHE A 87 1.96 23.94 -1.83
N THR A 88 2.69 22.82 -1.77
CA THR A 88 4.14 22.79 -2.03
C THR A 88 4.50 21.61 -2.90
N VAL A 89 5.61 21.74 -3.63
CA VAL A 89 6.11 20.70 -4.53
C VAL A 89 7.61 20.52 -4.32
N ASN A 90 8.04 19.28 -4.12
CA ASN A 90 9.44 18.93 -3.93
C ASN A 90 9.78 17.69 -4.75
N GLU A 91 10.96 17.65 -5.35
CA GLU A 91 11.49 16.44 -5.95
C GLU A 91 12.14 15.58 -4.87
N ILE A 92 11.78 14.30 -4.84
CA ILE A 92 12.34 13.31 -3.92
C ILE A 92 13.23 12.38 -4.74
N PRO A 93 14.55 12.40 -4.51
CA PRO A 93 15.47 11.53 -5.23
C PRO A 93 15.25 10.06 -4.87
N THR A 94 15.73 9.18 -5.73
CA THR A 94 15.81 7.75 -5.41
C THR A 94 16.70 7.53 -4.17
N ASN A 95 16.31 6.58 -3.33
CA ASN A 95 17.13 6.11 -2.21
C ASN A 95 17.81 4.75 -2.50
N GLY A 96 17.81 4.33 -3.77
CA GLY A 96 18.32 3.03 -4.20
C GLY A 96 17.29 1.90 -4.10
N ILE A 97 16.14 2.13 -3.47
CA ILE A 97 15.03 1.18 -3.38
C ILE A 97 13.89 1.62 -4.31
N HIS A 98 13.34 2.82 -4.11
CA HIS A 98 12.28 3.36 -4.97
C HIS A 98 12.83 4.29 -6.05
N ALA A 99 12.09 4.48 -7.14
CA ALA A 99 12.37 5.49 -8.15
C ALA A 99 12.23 6.92 -7.57
N SER A 100 12.88 7.91 -8.19
CA SER A 100 12.61 9.31 -7.86
C SER A 100 11.16 9.68 -8.20
N TYR A 101 10.60 10.64 -7.47
CA TYR A 101 9.24 11.11 -7.69
C TYR A 101 9.08 12.59 -7.33
N LEU A 102 8.07 13.22 -7.89
CA LEU A 102 7.62 14.54 -7.45
C LEU A 102 6.64 14.36 -6.30
N GLN A 103 6.92 14.98 -5.16
CA GLN A 103 6.00 15.06 -4.03
C GLN A 103 5.25 16.37 -4.09
N ALA A 104 3.94 16.31 -4.34
CA ALA A 104 3.04 17.44 -4.20
C ALA A 104 2.32 17.33 -2.85
N THR A 105 2.49 18.32 -1.99
CA THR A 105 1.91 18.34 -0.66
C THR A 105 0.79 19.37 -0.61
N VAL A 106 -0.40 18.92 -0.28
CA VAL A 106 -1.59 19.73 0.00
C VAL A 106 -1.86 19.63 1.49
N ALA A 107 -1.85 20.75 2.19
CA ALA A 107 -2.18 20.80 3.61
C ALA A 107 -3.35 21.74 3.87
N CYS A 108 -4.16 21.42 4.87
CA CYS A 108 -5.23 22.28 5.38
C CYS A 108 -5.52 21.98 6.83
N THR A 109 -6.28 22.86 7.49
CA THR A 109 -6.80 22.67 8.84
C THR A 109 -8.31 22.52 8.80
N ILE A 110 -8.86 21.54 9.52
CA ILE A 110 -10.29 21.38 9.70
C ILE A 110 -10.57 21.33 11.21
N GLY A 111 -11.13 22.42 11.77
CA GLY A 111 -11.25 22.57 13.22
C GLY A 111 -9.87 22.64 13.89
N SER A 112 -9.55 21.69 14.77
CA SER A 112 -8.23 21.56 15.40
C SER A 112 -7.32 20.50 14.77
N LEU A 113 -7.75 19.91 13.66
CA LEU A 113 -7.00 18.88 12.94
C LEU A 113 -6.24 19.50 11.76
N ASN A 114 -4.93 19.34 11.77
CA ASN A 114 -4.09 19.60 10.61
C ASN A 114 -4.01 18.33 9.77
N ILE A 115 -4.24 18.46 8.48
CA ILE A 115 -4.25 17.38 7.52
C ILE A 115 -3.20 17.70 6.45
N GLU A 116 -2.35 16.74 6.14
CA GLU A 116 -1.35 16.84 5.07
C GLU A 116 -1.49 15.64 4.15
N ARG A 117 -1.75 15.91 2.87
CA ARG A 117 -1.82 14.90 1.81
C ARG A 117 -0.62 15.05 0.90
N ARG A 118 0.24 14.03 0.88
CA ARG A 118 1.46 13.96 0.08
C ARG A 118 1.24 13.05 -1.10
N TYR A 119 1.11 13.65 -2.27
CA TYR A 119 0.94 12.93 -3.52
C TYR A 119 2.32 12.58 -4.07
N ARG A 120 2.54 11.30 -4.36
CA ARG A 120 3.77 10.79 -5.00
C ARG A 120 3.49 10.55 -6.48
N ILE A 121 4.17 11.30 -7.34
CA ILE A 121 3.99 11.28 -8.79
C ILE A 121 5.28 10.75 -9.40
N TYR A 122 5.27 9.49 -9.82
CA TYR A 122 6.39 8.86 -10.51
C TYR A 122 6.32 9.15 -12.00
N ALA A 123 7.47 9.13 -12.68
CA ALA A 123 7.54 9.43 -14.11
C ALA A 123 6.86 8.37 -14.99
N ASP A 124 7.10 7.09 -14.67
CA ASP A 124 6.88 5.97 -15.58
C ASP A 124 5.74 5.04 -15.17
N CYS A 125 4.65 5.58 -14.64
CA CYS A 125 3.45 4.79 -14.35
C CYS A 125 2.17 5.62 -14.47
N PRO A 126 1.04 5.00 -14.87
CA PRO A 126 -0.25 5.67 -14.95
C PRO A 126 -0.98 5.70 -13.59
N ALA A 127 -0.27 6.11 -12.53
CA ALA A 127 -0.81 6.15 -11.17
C ALA A 127 -0.20 7.27 -10.33
N ILE A 128 -1.01 7.80 -9.41
CA ILE A 128 -0.62 8.79 -8.40
C ILE A 128 -0.98 8.20 -7.04
N ALA A 129 0.01 8.09 -6.16
CA ALA A 129 -0.19 7.65 -4.78
C ALA A 129 -0.41 8.86 -3.86
N CYS A 130 -1.11 8.65 -2.76
CA CYS A 130 -1.38 9.67 -1.76
C CYS A 130 -1.19 9.09 -0.35
N ASP A 131 -0.24 9.66 0.38
CA ASP A 131 -0.08 9.43 1.81
C ASP A 131 -0.76 10.56 2.58
N THR A 132 -1.54 10.21 3.59
CA THR A 132 -2.22 11.21 4.43
C THR A 132 -1.66 11.19 5.85
N TYR A 133 -1.44 12.37 6.39
CA TYR A 133 -0.91 12.59 7.74
C TYR A 133 -1.85 13.49 8.52
N LEU A 134 -2.04 13.17 9.79
CA LEU A 134 -2.92 13.89 10.71
C LEU A 134 -2.12 14.38 11.93
N LYS A 135 -2.42 15.59 12.38
CA LYS A 135 -1.84 16.16 13.60
C LYS A 135 -2.85 17.07 14.29
N GLY A 136 -3.05 16.88 15.59
CA GLY A 136 -4.00 17.71 16.38
C GLY A 136 -4.81 16.87 17.36
N GLN A 137 -5.86 17.48 17.88
CA GLN A 137 -6.86 16.82 18.72
C GLN A 137 -8.19 16.79 17.97
N VAL A 138 -8.79 15.62 17.81
CA VAL A 138 -9.98 15.49 16.98
C VAL A 138 -10.78 14.24 17.32
N GLU A 139 -12.09 14.31 17.17
CA GLU A 139 -12.93 13.14 16.94
C GLU A 139 -12.98 12.85 15.43
N LEU A 140 -12.29 11.82 15.02
CA LEU A 140 -12.41 11.26 13.67
C LEU A 140 -13.84 10.73 13.46
N TYR A 141 -14.31 10.67 12.22
CA TYR A 141 -15.51 9.90 11.93
C TYR A 141 -15.33 8.50 12.51
N GLN A 142 -16.33 8.04 13.28
CA GLN A 142 -16.23 6.78 14.01
C GLN A 142 -16.11 5.63 13.03
N ASN A 143 -14.98 4.95 13.10
CA ASN A 143 -14.90 3.57 12.64
C ASN A 143 -15.69 2.74 13.66
N LYS A 144 -16.67 1.97 13.20
CA LYS A 144 -17.22 0.90 14.00
C LYS A 144 -16.05 -0.08 14.25
N GLU A 145 -15.52 -0.12 15.47
CA GLU A 145 -14.45 -1.06 15.79
C GLU A 145 -14.96 -2.47 15.55
N ASP A 146 -14.25 -3.21 14.73
CA ASP A 146 -14.54 -4.62 14.52
C ASP A 146 -13.82 -5.43 15.60
N ASN A 147 -14.48 -5.62 16.73
CA ASN A 147 -13.98 -6.41 17.86
C ASN A 147 -14.03 -7.94 17.62
N ARG A 148 -14.37 -8.37 16.41
CA ARG A 148 -14.44 -9.80 16.09
C ARG A 148 -13.04 -10.40 15.99
N SER A 149 -12.93 -11.67 16.38
CA SER A 149 -11.70 -12.43 16.20
C SER A 149 -11.32 -12.55 14.72
N ASN A 150 -10.05 -12.80 14.42
CA ASN A 150 -9.61 -13.04 13.05
C ASN A 150 -10.37 -14.21 12.39
N ALA A 151 -10.78 -15.22 13.17
CA ALA A 151 -11.60 -16.33 12.67
C ALA A 151 -13.00 -15.89 12.27
N ASP A 152 -13.63 -15.00 13.06
CA ASP A 152 -14.95 -14.47 12.74
C ASP A 152 -14.93 -13.52 11.54
N ARG A 153 -13.84 -12.78 11.37
CA ARG A 153 -13.64 -11.91 10.21
C ARG A 153 -13.58 -12.67 8.89
N LYS A 154 -13.18 -13.95 8.91
CA LYS A 154 -13.14 -14.82 7.72
C LYS A 154 -14.51 -15.17 7.18
N ASN A 155 -15.46 -15.46 8.06
CA ASN A 155 -16.77 -16.02 7.73
C ASN A 155 -17.81 -14.95 7.44
N ILE A 156 -17.45 -13.67 7.43
CA ILE A 156 -18.38 -12.61 7.14
C ILE A 156 -18.60 -12.57 5.64
N GLU A 157 -19.72 -13.10 5.22
CA GLU A 157 -20.32 -12.67 3.97
C GLU A 157 -20.48 -11.16 3.99
N HIS A 158 -20.20 -10.51 2.84
CA HIS A 158 -20.31 -9.06 2.67
C HIS A 158 -21.75 -8.56 2.77
N THR A 159 -22.41 -8.83 3.87
CA THR A 159 -23.62 -8.13 4.22
C THR A 159 -23.17 -6.77 4.75
N ALA A 160 -23.28 -5.80 3.88
CA ALA A 160 -23.08 -4.41 4.21
C ALA A 160 -24.12 -4.00 5.25
N ASP A 161 -23.81 -4.21 6.50
CA ASP A 161 -24.50 -3.50 7.56
C ASP A 161 -24.00 -2.05 7.56
N MET A 162 -24.44 -1.35 6.51
CA MET A 162 -24.32 0.09 6.42
C MET A 162 -25.27 0.66 7.46
N ALA A 163 -24.83 0.71 8.71
CA ALA A 163 -25.52 1.47 9.74
C ALA A 163 -25.76 2.88 9.18
N THR A 164 -27.01 3.13 8.81
CA THR A 164 -27.48 4.40 8.29
C THR A 164 -27.08 5.49 9.29
N GLY A 165 -26.22 6.40 8.89
CA GLY A 165 -25.80 7.55 9.68
C GLY A 165 -24.36 7.59 10.19
N VAL A 166 -23.61 6.50 10.19
CA VAL A 166 -22.20 6.51 10.54
C VAL A 166 -21.35 6.85 9.30
N LYS A 167 -20.64 7.97 9.34
CA LYS A 167 -19.70 8.32 8.28
C LYS A 167 -18.40 7.57 8.52
N THR A 168 -18.01 6.76 7.55
CA THR A 168 -16.69 6.12 7.53
C THR A 168 -15.66 7.09 6.97
N PRO A 169 -14.49 7.26 7.59
CA PRO A 169 -13.45 8.11 7.06
C PRO A 169 -13.02 7.67 5.66
N THR A 170 -12.98 8.63 4.74
CA THR A 170 -12.62 8.42 3.34
C THR A 170 -11.21 8.93 3.08
N LEU A 171 -10.34 8.08 2.53
CA LEU A 171 -8.96 8.40 2.16
C LEU A 171 -8.88 9.04 0.77
N ASP A 172 -9.61 8.48 -0.19
CA ASP A 172 -9.72 9.02 -1.54
C ASP A 172 -11.07 8.69 -2.15
N ARG A 173 -11.52 9.51 -3.11
CA ARG A 173 -12.84 9.41 -3.71
C ARG A 173 -12.80 9.87 -5.16
N LEU A 174 -13.55 9.17 -5.99
CA LEU A 174 -13.83 9.55 -7.37
C LEU A 174 -15.33 9.55 -7.59
N GLN A 175 -15.91 10.71 -7.76
CA GLN A 175 -17.30 10.88 -8.21
C GLN A 175 -17.33 11.03 -9.73
N LEU A 176 -17.34 9.92 -10.43
CA LEU A 176 -17.24 9.89 -11.88
C LEU A 176 -18.60 10.20 -12.55
N SER A 177 -18.57 10.50 -13.83
CA SER A 177 -19.77 10.60 -14.66
C SER A 177 -20.09 9.25 -15.30
N GLY A 178 -21.35 9.07 -15.73
CA GLY A 178 -21.80 7.84 -16.36
C GLY A 178 -22.31 6.79 -15.34
N ASN A 179 -22.91 5.74 -15.89
CA ASN A 179 -23.55 4.66 -15.12
C ASN A 179 -23.28 3.27 -15.71
N HIS A 180 -22.31 3.15 -16.60
CA HIS A 180 -21.93 1.90 -17.25
C HIS A 180 -20.72 1.24 -16.60
N TRP A 181 -20.57 1.41 -15.29
CA TRP A 181 -19.42 0.91 -14.54
C TRP A 181 -19.58 -0.56 -14.20
N SER A 182 -18.53 -1.33 -14.43
CA SER A 182 -18.28 -2.65 -13.86
C SER A 182 -17.07 -2.56 -12.95
N ALA A 183 -17.13 -3.16 -11.79
CA ALA A 183 -16.06 -3.11 -10.82
C ALA A 183 -15.66 -4.52 -10.37
N ARG A 184 -14.37 -4.67 -10.02
CA ARG A 184 -13.81 -5.88 -9.44
C ARG A 184 -12.98 -5.52 -8.23
N THR A 185 -13.26 -6.13 -7.09
CA THR A 185 -12.44 -6.04 -5.88
C THR A 185 -11.61 -7.30 -5.71
N ILE A 186 -10.39 -7.12 -5.20
CA ILE A 186 -9.46 -8.20 -4.90
C ILE A 186 -9.06 -8.08 -3.44
N GLU A 187 -9.34 -9.12 -2.66
CA GLU A 187 -8.95 -9.25 -1.27
C GLU A 187 -7.82 -10.26 -1.14
N PHE A 188 -6.76 -9.85 -0.46
CA PHE A 188 -5.64 -10.72 -0.10
C PHE A 188 -5.86 -11.22 1.33
N PHE A 189 -5.61 -12.50 1.55
CA PHE A 189 -5.61 -13.09 2.87
C PHE A 189 -4.17 -13.31 3.34
N ASP A 190 -3.91 -13.09 4.61
CA ASP A 190 -2.61 -13.25 5.26
C ASP A 190 -2.46 -14.61 5.97
N TYR A 191 -3.18 -15.60 5.47
CA TYR A 191 -3.11 -16.93 6.00
C TYR A 191 -2.30 -17.87 5.14
N THR A 192 -1.84 -18.95 5.77
CA THR A 192 -1.27 -20.09 5.08
C THR A 192 -2.23 -20.68 4.05
N ASP A 193 -1.68 -21.19 3.00
CA ASP A 193 -2.29 -21.58 1.73
C ASP A 193 -3.12 -22.89 1.73
N TRP A 194 -3.35 -23.48 2.89
CA TRP A 194 -4.05 -24.77 2.97
C TRP A 194 -5.55 -24.75 2.60
N ASN A 195 -6.07 -23.60 2.19
CA ASN A 195 -7.45 -23.44 1.74
C ASN A 195 -7.59 -22.94 0.29
N ASP A 196 -6.52 -22.81 -0.47
CA ASP A 196 -6.52 -22.21 -1.83
C ASP A 196 -7.17 -20.82 -1.90
N ASN A 197 -7.10 -20.04 -0.81
CA ASN A 197 -7.85 -18.80 -0.61
C ASN A 197 -6.99 -17.58 -0.38
N LEU A 198 -5.76 -17.55 -0.85
CA LEU A 198 -4.86 -16.41 -0.66
C LEU A 198 -5.39 -15.14 -1.33
N VAL A 199 -6.19 -15.29 -2.37
CA VAL A 199 -6.78 -14.18 -3.12
C VAL A 199 -8.24 -14.47 -3.45
N THR A 200 -9.13 -13.54 -3.13
CA THR A 200 -10.54 -13.59 -3.57
C THR A 200 -10.82 -12.41 -4.49
N GLY A 201 -11.22 -12.70 -5.73
CA GLY A 201 -11.70 -11.70 -6.68
C GLY A 201 -13.23 -11.73 -6.79
N ARG A 202 -13.85 -10.54 -6.77
CA ARG A 202 -15.32 -10.39 -6.94
C ARG A 202 -15.59 -9.32 -7.99
N THR A 203 -16.41 -9.67 -8.99
CA THR A 203 -16.89 -8.74 -10.02
C THR A 203 -18.35 -8.39 -9.75
N TRP A 204 -18.70 -7.12 -9.90
CA TRP A 204 -20.01 -6.61 -9.57
C TRP A 204 -20.36 -5.34 -10.35
N LEU A 205 -21.64 -4.98 -10.36
CA LEU A 205 -22.16 -3.74 -10.94
C LEU A 205 -22.59 -2.80 -9.82
N PRO A 206 -22.04 -1.58 -9.73
CA PRO A 206 -22.31 -0.66 -8.62
C PRO A 206 -23.64 0.09 -8.78
N TYR A 207 -24.75 -0.59 -8.96
CA TYR A 207 -26.08 0.00 -9.19
C TYR A 207 -26.81 0.47 -7.92
N ARG A 208 -26.16 0.31 -6.76
CA ARG A 208 -26.63 0.83 -5.46
C ARG A 208 -25.45 0.97 -4.53
N ARG A 209 -25.61 1.79 -3.48
CA ARG A 209 -24.59 1.93 -2.44
C ARG A 209 -24.34 0.59 -1.76
N ASN A 210 -23.05 0.22 -1.71
CA ASN A 210 -22.61 -1.00 -1.04
C ASN A 210 -21.15 -0.86 -0.59
N THR A 211 -20.71 -1.75 0.30
CA THR A 211 -19.35 -1.81 0.82
C THR A 211 -18.65 -3.07 0.36
N TYR A 212 -17.33 -2.98 0.18
CA TYR A 212 -16.53 -4.08 -0.33
C TYR A 212 -15.21 -4.16 0.45
N ARG A 213 -14.73 -5.39 0.63
CA ARG A 213 -13.42 -5.68 1.20
C ARG A 213 -12.41 -5.88 0.08
N GLY A 214 -11.14 -5.58 0.40
CA GLY A 214 -10.02 -5.85 -0.49
C GLY A 214 -8.98 -4.74 -0.50
N ASN A 215 -7.81 -5.05 -1.00
CA ASN A 215 -6.73 -4.08 -1.17
C ASN A 215 -6.77 -3.39 -2.53
N LEU A 216 -7.42 -4.02 -3.53
CA LEU A 216 -7.53 -3.53 -4.89
C LEU A 216 -8.99 -3.43 -5.31
N LEU A 217 -9.30 -2.35 -6.01
CA LEU A 217 -10.53 -2.16 -6.76
C LEU A 217 -10.17 -1.73 -8.17
N PHE A 218 -10.62 -2.46 -9.17
CA PHE A 218 -10.60 -2.05 -10.56
C PHE A 218 -12.02 -1.72 -10.99
N ALA A 219 -12.18 -0.60 -11.69
CA ALA A 219 -13.47 -0.25 -12.29
C ALA A 219 -13.25 0.23 -13.71
N HIS A 220 -14.15 -0.13 -14.61
CA HIS A 220 -14.13 0.33 -15.98
C HIS A 220 -15.55 0.62 -16.48
N ASP A 221 -15.66 1.60 -17.32
CA ASP A 221 -16.86 1.86 -18.11
C ASP A 221 -16.88 0.85 -19.28
N VAL A 222 -17.92 0.01 -19.32
CA VAL A 222 -18.03 -1.09 -20.29
C VAL A 222 -18.24 -0.61 -21.71
N VAL A 223 -18.67 0.64 -21.90
CA VAL A 223 -18.92 1.25 -23.21
C VAL A 223 -17.65 1.89 -23.77
N THR A 224 -17.01 2.76 -22.97
CA THR A 224 -15.82 3.49 -23.41
C THR A 224 -14.53 2.71 -23.23
N ARG A 225 -14.54 1.66 -22.42
CA ARG A 225 -13.39 0.87 -22.01
C ARG A 225 -12.32 1.68 -21.28
N GLN A 226 -12.71 2.83 -20.72
CA GLN A 226 -11.86 3.61 -19.83
C GLN A 226 -12.03 3.09 -18.40
N GLY A 227 -10.94 2.96 -17.69
CA GLY A 227 -10.97 2.44 -16.33
C GLY A 227 -10.00 3.12 -15.40
N PHE A 228 -10.18 2.87 -14.13
CA PHE A 228 -9.26 3.26 -13.07
C PHE A 228 -9.08 2.11 -12.09
N PHE A 229 -8.06 2.21 -11.27
CA PHE A 229 -7.93 1.34 -10.09
C PHE A 229 -7.66 2.16 -8.83
N PHE A 230 -8.14 1.64 -7.72
CA PHE A 230 -7.66 2.00 -6.39
C PHE A 230 -6.82 0.86 -5.82
N LEU A 231 -5.66 1.21 -5.26
CA LEU A 231 -4.91 0.35 -4.36
C LEU A 231 -4.92 1.01 -2.97
N LYS A 232 -5.50 0.34 -1.98
CA LYS A 232 -5.37 0.73 -0.58
C LYS A 232 -4.06 0.16 -0.04
N GLU A 233 -3.11 1.02 0.27
CA GLU A 233 -1.81 0.64 0.84
C GLU A 233 -1.96 0.35 2.34
N ALA A 234 -2.55 -0.80 2.65
CA ALA A 234 -2.88 -1.29 3.98
C ALA A 234 -2.63 -2.80 4.04
N PRO A 235 -2.52 -3.40 5.25
CA PRO A 235 -2.61 -4.84 5.40
C PRO A 235 -3.90 -5.41 4.84
N SER A 236 -4.00 -6.74 4.73
CA SER A 236 -5.27 -7.38 4.38
C SER A 236 -6.37 -7.03 5.39
N SER A 237 -7.63 -7.11 4.95
CA SER A 237 -8.80 -6.73 5.75
C SER A 237 -8.86 -7.43 7.11
N SER A 238 -8.31 -8.65 7.22
CA SER A 238 -8.30 -9.46 8.43
C SER A 238 -7.35 -8.94 9.52
N THR A 239 -6.33 -8.15 9.13
CA THR A 239 -5.25 -7.70 10.03
C THR A 239 -5.17 -6.18 10.19
N GLN A 240 -6.03 -5.42 9.52
CA GLN A 240 -6.07 -3.96 9.68
C GLN A 240 -6.49 -3.57 11.09
N LEU A 241 -5.77 -2.60 11.66
CA LEU A 241 -6.17 -1.97 12.91
C LEU A 241 -7.36 -1.04 12.67
N HIS A 242 -8.25 -0.90 13.65
CA HIS A 242 -9.44 -0.04 13.58
C HIS A 242 -10.21 -0.18 12.26
N TYR A 243 -10.38 -1.42 11.83
CA TYR A 243 -11.01 -1.75 10.56
C TYR A 243 -12.52 -1.50 10.59
N PRO A 244 -13.07 -0.66 9.67
CA PRO A 244 -14.49 -0.30 9.71
C PRO A 244 -15.41 -1.35 9.07
N GLY A 245 -14.93 -2.56 8.78
CA GLY A 245 -15.66 -3.64 8.12
C GLY A 245 -15.60 -3.59 6.59
N SER A 246 -15.00 -2.56 5.99
CA SER A 246 -14.85 -2.42 4.54
C SER A 246 -13.60 -1.63 4.17
N ASP A 247 -13.15 -1.79 2.93
CA ASP A 247 -12.04 -1.05 2.33
C ASP A 247 -12.52 -0.08 1.26
N PHE A 248 -13.61 -0.42 0.58
CA PHE A 248 -14.20 0.38 -0.47
C PHE A 248 -15.70 0.56 -0.26
N VAL A 249 -16.20 1.70 -0.70
CA VAL A 249 -17.62 1.98 -0.85
C VAL A 249 -17.87 2.38 -2.28
N ALA A 250 -18.92 1.88 -2.90
CA ALA A 250 -19.37 2.33 -4.21
C ALA A 250 -20.86 2.58 -4.23
N ASP A 251 -21.25 3.60 -4.99
CA ASP A 251 -22.64 4.01 -5.17
C ASP A 251 -22.79 4.56 -6.60
N PHE A 252 -23.25 3.72 -7.51
CA PHE A 252 -23.25 3.99 -8.96
C PHE A 252 -21.85 4.34 -9.48
N SER A 253 -21.58 5.61 -9.74
CA SER A 253 -20.29 6.12 -10.24
C SER A 253 -19.45 6.81 -9.16
N ASP A 254 -19.84 6.71 -7.89
CA ASP A 254 -19.13 7.26 -6.74
C ASP A 254 -18.35 6.15 -6.03
N PHE A 255 -17.03 6.21 -6.11
CA PHE A 255 -16.12 5.20 -5.56
C PHE A 255 -15.24 5.81 -4.49
N MET A 256 -15.14 5.14 -3.34
CA MET A 256 -14.39 5.62 -2.18
C MET A 256 -13.46 4.54 -1.64
N VAL A 257 -12.26 4.95 -1.22
CA VAL A 257 -11.35 4.17 -0.37
C VAL A 257 -11.58 4.60 1.07
N VAL A 258 -11.89 3.68 1.97
CA VAL A 258 -12.29 3.99 3.34
C VAL A 258 -11.44 3.28 4.39
N GLY A 259 -11.45 3.82 5.62
CA GLY A 259 -10.71 3.27 6.76
C GLY A 259 -9.28 3.80 6.85
N LEU A 260 -8.95 4.43 7.99
CA LEU A 260 -7.65 5.08 8.23
C LEU A 260 -6.61 4.15 8.84
N GLY A 261 -7.02 3.06 9.49
CA GLY A 261 -6.14 2.19 10.28
C GLY A 261 -5.75 2.74 11.64
N ILE A 262 -6.32 3.87 12.05
CA ILE A 262 -6.08 4.52 13.34
C ILE A 262 -7.40 4.97 13.97
N ALA A 263 -7.40 5.15 15.30
CA ALA A 263 -8.47 5.77 16.05
C ALA A 263 -8.11 7.22 16.43
N SER A 264 -9.08 7.96 16.98
CA SER A 264 -8.88 9.35 17.38
C SER A 264 -7.73 9.55 18.37
N HIS A 265 -7.55 8.62 19.31
CA HIS A 265 -6.48 8.68 20.34
C HIS A 265 -5.07 8.42 19.78
N ASP A 266 -4.96 7.87 18.57
CA ASP A 266 -3.67 7.66 17.91
C ASP A 266 -3.13 8.94 17.29
N VAL A 267 -4.01 9.90 16.97
CA VAL A 267 -3.60 11.20 16.43
C VAL A 267 -2.90 12.00 17.50
N LYS A 268 -1.67 12.41 17.25
CA LYS A 268 -0.85 13.14 18.21
C LYS A 268 -1.02 14.67 18.03
N PRO A 269 -1.06 15.45 19.11
CA PRO A 269 -1.16 16.92 19.02
C PRO A 269 0.09 17.56 18.42
N ASP A 270 1.28 17.00 18.70
CA ASP A 270 2.57 17.62 18.41
C ASP A 270 3.37 16.95 17.29
N SER A 271 2.91 15.81 16.78
CA SER A 271 3.59 15.06 15.73
C SER A 271 2.63 14.52 14.69
N TRP A 272 3.13 14.36 13.46
CA TRP A 272 2.34 13.80 12.38
C TRP A 272 2.14 12.28 12.56
N THR A 273 0.89 11.85 12.51
CA THR A 273 0.49 10.44 12.48
C THR A 273 0.11 10.09 11.06
N ARG A 274 0.81 9.13 10.45
CA ARG A 274 0.47 8.60 9.12
C ARG A 274 -0.71 7.65 9.23
N VAL A 275 -1.68 7.77 8.33
CA VAL A 275 -2.77 6.81 8.13
C VAL A 275 -2.49 5.93 6.91
N TYR A 276 -3.37 4.98 6.58
CA TYR A 276 -3.20 4.19 5.37
C TYR A 276 -3.13 5.07 4.13
N GLY A 277 -2.26 4.69 3.19
CA GLY A 277 -2.15 5.34 1.89
C GLY A 277 -3.14 4.77 0.88
N CYS A 278 -3.30 5.47 -0.23
CA CYS A 278 -4.04 4.98 -1.37
C CYS A 278 -3.38 5.41 -2.68
N VAL A 279 -3.67 4.66 -3.73
CA VAL A 279 -3.19 4.92 -5.08
C VAL A 279 -4.38 4.97 -6.02
N THR A 280 -4.41 6.00 -6.84
CA THR A 280 -5.37 6.12 -7.95
C THR A 280 -4.60 5.98 -9.26
N GLY A 281 -4.93 4.97 -10.04
CA GLY A 281 -4.36 4.77 -11.36
C GLY A 281 -5.43 4.73 -12.45
N ILE A 282 -5.01 4.89 -13.71
CA ILE A 282 -5.90 4.91 -14.86
C ILE A 282 -5.42 3.93 -15.94
N TYR A 283 -6.36 3.41 -16.72
CA TYR A 283 -6.07 2.57 -17.87
C TYR A 283 -7.16 2.68 -18.93
N THR A 284 -6.83 2.27 -20.15
CA THR A 284 -7.80 2.11 -21.25
C THR A 284 -7.64 0.70 -21.80
N GLY A 285 -8.72 -0.07 -21.81
CA GLY A 285 -8.71 -1.47 -22.28
C GLY A 285 -9.45 -2.40 -21.34
N GLY A 286 -8.94 -3.61 -21.18
CA GLY A 286 -9.50 -4.65 -20.34
C GLY A 286 -8.64 -4.99 -19.12
N GLU A 287 -8.73 -6.21 -18.66
CA GLU A 287 -8.02 -6.70 -17.46
C GLU A 287 -6.50 -6.64 -17.62
N GLN A 288 -5.97 -6.97 -18.82
CA GLN A 288 -4.54 -6.95 -19.09
C GLN A 288 -3.94 -5.54 -18.92
N GLU A 289 -4.63 -4.52 -19.44
CA GLU A 289 -4.20 -3.13 -19.35
C GLU A 289 -4.30 -2.63 -17.89
N ALA A 290 -5.34 -3.04 -17.17
CA ALA A 290 -5.50 -2.73 -15.75
C ALA A 290 -4.36 -3.30 -14.90
N LEU A 291 -4.01 -4.57 -15.10
CA LEU A 291 -2.89 -5.22 -14.40
C LEU A 291 -1.54 -4.63 -14.81
N THR A 292 -1.38 -4.27 -16.08
CA THR A 292 -0.17 -3.59 -16.57
C THR A 292 0.01 -2.23 -15.90
N ALA A 293 -1.05 -1.43 -15.79
CA ALA A 293 -1.04 -0.15 -15.11
C ALA A 293 -0.62 -0.28 -13.64
N LEU A 294 -1.21 -1.22 -12.92
CA LEU A 294 -0.82 -1.53 -11.53
C LEU A 294 0.64 -1.98 -11.44
N ARG A 295 1.09 -2.85 -12.35
CA ARG A 295 2.47 -3.37 -12.35
C ARG A 295 3.49 -2.27 -12.63
N LEU A 296 3.19 -1.31 -13.51
CA LEU A 296 4.05 -0.15 -13.75
C LEU A 296 4.23 0.69 -12.49
N TYR A 297 3.16 0.89 -11.71
CA TYR A 297 3.26 1.55 -10.40
C TYR A 297 4.13 0.75 -9.43
N GLN A 298 3.88 -0.55 -9.27
CA GLN A 298 4.66 -1.39 -8.36
C GLN A 298 6.17 -1.38 -8.66
N LYS A 299 6.54 -1.29 -9.94
CA LYS A 299 7.95 -1.18 -10.36
C LYS A 299 8.62 0.13 -9.88
N GLN A 300 7.86 1.19 -9.62
CA GLN A 300 8.40 2.44 -9.09
C GLN A 300 8.76 2.35 -7.60
N LEU A 301 8.08 1.47 -6.86
CA LEU A 301 8.26 1.33 -5.42
C LEU A 301 9.55 0.61 -5.04
N ARG A 302 10.06 -0.22 -5.95
CA ARG A 302 11.24 -1.02 -5.70
C ARG A 302 12.01 -1.32 -6.98
N HIS A 303 13.27 -0.89 -7.00
CA HIS A 303 14.18 -1.26 -8.08
C HIS A 303 14.45 -2.77 -8.06
N HIS A 304 14.47 -3.35 -9.23
CA HIS A 304 14.86 -4.74 -9.42
C HIS A 304 16.35 -4.90 -9.10
N THR A 305 16.66 -5.91 -8.27
CA THR A 305 18.02 -6.29 -7.91
C THR A 305 18.16 -7.79 -8.17
N ALA A 306 18.85 -8.15 -9.24
CA ALA A 306 18.95 -9.54 -9.69
C ALA A 306 19.33 -10.53 -8.57
N VAL A 307 20.28 -10.16 -7.71
CA VAL A 307 20.71 -11.00 -6.57
C VAL A 307 19.58 -11.33 -5.59
N GLN A 308 18.58 -10.45 -5.46
CA GLN A 308 17.45 -10.63 -4.55
C GLN A 308 16.19 -11.13 -5.26
N ASP A 309 15.92 -10.59 -6.45
CA ASP A 309 14.64 -10.79 -7.14
C ASP A 309 14.66 -12.04 -8.04
N GLU A 310 15.86 -12.49 -8.43
CA GLU A 310 16.05 -13.69 -9.24
C GLU A 310 16.64 -14.86 -8.42
N MET A 311 16.64 -14.75 -7.10
CA MET A 311 17.13 -15.83 -6.26
C MET A 311 16.21 -17.04 -6.35
N ILE A 312 16.83 -18.21 -6.44
CA ILE A 312 16.16 -19.50 -6.30
C ILE A 312 16.59 -20.05 -4.95
N MET A 313 15.63 -20.16 -4.02
CA MET A 313 15.89 -20.58 -2.65
C MET A 313 15.50 -22.04 -2.43
N LEU A 314 16.41 -22.79 -1.81
CA LEU A 314 16.10 -24.06 -1.18
C LEU A 314 16.02 -23.80 0.34
N ASN A 315 14.86 -24.07 0.93
CA ASN A 315 14.62 -24.00 2.37
C ASN A 315 14.48 -25.39 2.93
N THR A 316 15.04 -25.65 4.12
CA THR A 316 15.00 -26.98 4.75
C THR A 316 13.70 -27.28 5.49
N TRP A 317 12.80 -26.29 5.64
CA TRP A 317 11.49 -26.47 6.28
C TRP A 317 10.56 -27.33 5.42
N GLY A 318 9.79 -28.17 6.07
CA GLY A 318 8.76 -28.98 5.42
C GLY A 318 9.23 -30.33 4.90
N ASP A 319 10.53 -30.58 4.80
CA ASP A 319 11.09 -31.88 4.43
C ASP A 319 11.68 -32.63 5.63
N ARG A 320 11.64 -33.94 5.58
CA ARG A 320 12.39 -34.88 6.42
C ARG A 320 12.28 -34.65 7.93
N SER A 321 11.11 -34.28 8.39
CA SER A 321 10.90 -34.04 9.81
C SER A 321 11.61 -32.79 10.32
N GLN A 322 11.81 -31.82 9.42
CA GLN A 322 12.22 -30.49 9.79
C GLN A 322 13.54 -30.49 10.62
N ASP A 323 13.48 -29.95 11.82
CA ASP A 323 14.59 -29.76 12.73
C ASP A 323 15.34 -31.07 13.13
N ALA A 324 14.69 -32.20 13.01
CA ALA A 324 15.29 -33.48 13.48
C ALA A 324 16.49 -33.94 12.64
N LYS A 325 16.50 -33.65 11.34
CA LYS A 325 17.49 -34.18 10.39
C LYS A 325 18.45 -33.13 9.82
N ILE A 326 18.31 -31.88 10.20
CA ILE A 326 19.25 -30.83 9.80
C ILE A 326 20.52 -30.98 10.62
N ASP A 327 21.61 -31.35 9.96
CA ASP A 327 22.96 -31.42 10.51
C ASP A 327 24.02 -31.00 9.49
N GLU A 328 25.29 -30.96 9.90
CA GLU A 328 26.39 -30.54 9.05
C GLU A 328 26.53 -31.42 7.80
N ALA A 329 26.47 -32.74 7.98
CA ALA A 329 26.62 -33.70 6.89
C ALA A 329 25.51 -33.58 5.86
N PHE A 330 24.26 -33.48 6.33
CA PHE A 330 23.10 -33.24 5.48
C PHE A 330 23.26 -31.93 4.68
N CYS A 331 23.58 -30.82 5.33
CA CYS A 331 23.74 -29.52 4.68
C CYS A 331 24.84 -29.52 3.62
N LEU A 332 25.98 -30.16 3.93
CA LEU A 332 27.06 -30.28 2.97
C LEU A 332 26.68 -31.12 1.73
N ALA A 333 25.92 -32.21 1.91
CA ALA A 333 25.43 -33.01 0.79
C ALA A 333 24.35 -32.26 -0.03
N GLU A 334 23.45 -31.55 0.64
CA GLU A 334 22.41 -30.79 -0.05
C GLU A 334 22.96 -29.62 -0.86
N LEU A 335 24.04 -28.97 -0.42
CA LEU A 335 24.69 -27.91 -1.20
C LEU A 335 25.21 -28.42 -2.54
N ASP A 336 25.71 -29.66 -2.63
CA ASP A 336 26.13 -30.25 -3.91
C ASP A 336 24.92 -30.48 -4.85
N ARG A 337 23.79 -30.89 -4.29
CA ARG A 337 22.54 -31.05 -5.05
C ARG A 337 21.99 -29.71 -5.47
N ALA A 338 21.96 -28.74 -4.57
CA ALA A 338 21.50 -27.36 -4.81
C ALA A 338 22.28 -26.71 -5.96
N ALA A 339 23.62 -26.87 -5.97
CA ALA A 339 24.44 -26.35 -7.06
C ALA A 339 24.05 -26.90 -8.42
N ARG A 340 23.77 -28.21 -8.52
CA ARG A 340 23.33 -28.83 -9.79
C ARG A 340 21.95 -28.37 -10.25
N MET A 341 21.12 -27.88 -9.32
CA MET A 341 19.78 -27.38 -9.60
C MET A 341 19.75 -25.88 -9.88
N GLY A 342 20.88 -25.19 -9.81
CA GLY A 342 20.94 -23.73 -10.01
C GLY A 342 20.40 -22.92 -8.83
N ILE A 343 20.34 -23.50 -7.63
CA ILE A 343 19.96 -22.81 -6.38
C ILE A 343 20.99 -21.74 -6.05
N THR A 344 20.53 -20.54 -5.71
CA THR A 344 21.38 -19.40 -5.41
C THR A 344 21.38 -19.03 -3.91
N LEU A 345 20.41 -19.54 -3.15
CA LEU A 345 20.29 -19.37 -1.69
C LEU A 345 19.90 -20.71 -1.04
N PHE A 346 20.70 -21.17 -0.12
CA PHE A 346 20.39 -22.31 0.74
C PHE A 346 20.04 -21.77 2.13
N HIS A 347 18.80 -21.97 2.56
CA HIS A 347 18.26 -21.44 3.80
C HIS A 347 18.03 -22.56 4.81
N LEU A 348 18.77 -22.52 5.91
CA LEU A 348 18.55 -23.41 7.04
C LEU A 348 17.40 -22.85 7.88
N ASP A 349 16.31 -23.59 7.91
CA ASP A 349 15.16 -23.28 8.74
C ASP A 349 15.34 -23.87 10.15
N ASP A 350 14.30 -23.83 10.98
CA ASP A 350 14.31 -24.29 12.36
C ASP A 350 15.03 -25.65 12.51
N GLY A 351 15.91 -25.76 13.52
CA GLY A 351 16.67 -27.00 13.82
C GLY A 351 18.19 -26.91 13.70
N TRP A 352 18.74 -25.80 13.17
CA TRP A 352 20.19 -25.55 13.16
C TRP A 352 20.69 -25.02 14.49
N GLN A 353 19.85 -24.32 15.24
CA GLN A 353 20.16 -23.64 16.50
C GLN A 353 20.11 -24.61 17.72
N SER A 354 20.75 -24.18 18.79
CA SER A 354 20.70 -24.88 20.10
C SER A 354 19.35 -24.73 20.79
N GLY A 355 18.65 -23.61 20.55
CA GLY A 355 17.32 -23.37 21.09
C GLY A 355 16.27 -24.25 20.46
N LYS A 356 15.15 -24.42 21.16
CA LYS A 356 14.03 -25.27 20.73
C LYS A 356 12.79 -24.41 20.53
N SER A 357 12.26 -24.39 19.31
CA SER A 357 11.02 -23.71 19.00
C SER A 357 9.79 -24.54 19.35
N PRO A 358 8.59 -23.96 19.44
CA PRO A 358 7.33 -24.70 19.55
C PRO A 358 7.09 -25.65 18.37
N ASN A 359 7.73 -25.40 17.24
CA ASN A 359 7.62 -26.20 16.02
C ASN A 359 8.57 -27.41 16.03
N SER A 360 9.50 -27.47 17.00
CA SER A 360 10.42 -28.60 17.13
C SER A 360 9.67 -29.92 17.43
N LYS A 361 9.90 -30.94 16.59
CA LYS A 361 9.33 -32.27 16.78
C LYS A 361 9.99 -33.01 17.93
N THR A 362 11.19 -32.60 18.33
CA THR A 362 12.01 -33.39 19.26
C THR A 362 11.80 -32.98 20.70
N ALA A 363 11.32 -31.82 21.03
CA ALA A 363 11.26 -31.42 22.43
C ALA A 363 10.40 -30.19 22.78
N GLY A 364 9.42 -29.80 22.06
CA GLY A 364 8.53 -28.65 22.37
C GLY A 364 9.26 -27.46 23.03
N GLY A 365 9.34 -26.37 22.39
CA GLY A 365 9.98 -25.15 22.89
C GLY A 365 8.96 -24.04 23.16
N SER A 366 9.47 -22.85 23.42
CA SER A 366 8.65 -21.63 23.56
C SER A 366 9.32 -20.46 22.86
N PHE A 367 8.52 -19.62 22.20
CA PHE A 367 9.01 -18.33 21.69
C PHE A 367 9.09 -17.25 22.77
N LYS A 368 8.71 -17.57 24.01
CA LYS A 368 8.77 -16.59 25.09
C LYS A 368 10.23 -16.19 25.36
N ASP A 369 10.48 -14.90 25.25
CA ASP A 369 11.78 -14.27 25.54
C ASP A 369 12.98 -14.80 24.73
N ILE A 370 12.77 -15.48 23.60
CA ILE A 370 13.87 -16.00 22.76
C ILE A 370 14.85 -14.90 22.32
N TRP A 371 14.38 -13.68 22.12
CA TRP A 371 15.18 -12.53 21.72
C TRP A 371 16.14 -12.03 22.81
N LYS A 372 15.92 -12.44 24.05
CA LYS A 372 16.77 -12.12 25.19
C LYS A 372 17.80 -13.19 25.49
N ASN A 373 17.62 -14.38 24.93
CA ASN A 373 18.53 -15.51 25.12
C ASN A 373 19.46 -15.66 23.90
N THR A 374 20.67 -15.14 24.02
CA THR A 374 21.67 -15.20 22.93
C THR A 374 22.10 -16.62 22.60
N ASP A 375 22.07 -17.53 23.58
CA ASP A 375 22.46 -18.91 23.38
C ASP A 375 21.47 -19.72 22.56
N TYR A 376 20.22 -19.23 22.47
CA TYR A 376 19.21 -19.80 21.60
C TYR A 376 19.67 -19.87 20.14
N TRP A 377 20.33 -18.82 19.67
CA TRP A 377 20.73 -18.61 18.28
C TRP A 377 22.17 -19.05 17.96
N THR A 378 22.72 -19.94 18.76
CA THR A 378 24.01 -20.56 18.49
C THR A 378 23.83 -21.87 17.72
N PRO A 379 24.75 -22.26 16.83
CA PRO A 379 24.70 -23.57 16.18
C PRO A 379 24.67 -24.71 17.20
N ASN A 380 23.80 -25.66 17.00
CA ASN A 380 23.72 -26.84 17.88
C ASN A 380 25.02 -27.66 17.78
N PRO A 381 25.81 -27.81 18.85
CA PRO A 381 27.15 -28.40 18.77
C PRO A 381 27.13 -29.92 18.45
N THR A 382 26.04 -30.62 18.70
CA THR A 382 25.87 -32.00 18.30
C THR A 382 25.62 -32.18 16.82
N LYS A 383 24.83 -31.29 16.25
CA LYS A 383 24.48 -31.33 14.83
C LYS A 383 25.52 -30.63 13.93
N PHE A 384 26.18 -29.64 14.46
CA PHE A 384 27.18 -28.82 13.77
C PHE A 384 28.46 -28.72 14.59
N PRO A 385 29.23 -29.81 14.67
CA PRO A 385 30.43 -29.87 15.53
C PRO A 385 31.49 -28.85 15.14
N HIS A 386 31.50 -28.41 13.89
CA HIS A 386 32.42 -27.38 13.39
C HIS A 386 31.72 -26.01 13.18
N GLY A 387 30.53 -25.86 13.79
CA GLY A 387 29.65 -24.70 13.57
C GLY A 387 29.15 -24.61 12.12
N LEU A 388 28.80 -23.40 11.68
CA LEU A 388 28.30 -23.20 10.33
C LEU A 388 29.42 -22.89 9.30
N LYS A 389 30.66 -22.78 9.75
CA LYS A 389 31.79 -22.40 8.89
C LYS A 389 31.97 -23.33 7.68
N PRO A 390 31.95 -24.68 7.82
CA PRO A 390 32.10 -25.57 6.65
C PRO A 390 30.99 -25.34 5.60
N ILE A 391 29.78 -25.12 6.04
CA ILE A 391 28.60 -24.87 5.16
C ILE A 391 28.75 -23.55 4.41
N VAL A 392 29.13 -22.49 5.12
CA VAL A 392 29.34 -21.17 4.54
C VAL A 392 30.49 -21.18 3.52
N GLU A 393 31.59 -21.84 3.84
CA GLU A 393 32.75 -21.96 2.92
C GLU A 393 32.40 -22.77 1.68
N LYS A 394 31.64 -23.86 1.84
CA LYS A 394 31.20 -24.66 0.70
C LYS A 394 30.20 -23.87 -0.15
N GLY A 395 29.23 -23.18 0.48
CA GLY A 395 28.30 -22.30 -0.23
C GLY A 395 29.03 -21.26 -1.07
N LYS A 396 30.05 -20.58 -0.51
CA LYS A 396 30.88 -19.61 -1.24
C LYS A 396 31.58 -20.24 -2.46
N LYS A 397 32.13 -21.44 -2.31
CA LYS A 397 32.79 -22.16 -3.42
C LYS A 397 31.82 -22.51 -4.54
N LEU A 398 30.55 -22.78 -4.22
CA LEU A 398 29.51 -23.17 -5.15
C LEU A 398 28.71 -21.96 -5.67
N GLY A 399 28.99 -20.73 -5.22
CA GLY A 399 28.22 -19.53 -5.58
C GLY A 399 26.82 -19.47 -4.92
N ILE A 400 26.61 -20.23 -3.83
CA ILE A 400 25.35 -20.31 -3.10
C ILE A 400 25.46 -19.53 -1.80
N ARG A 401 24.55 -18.58 -1.58
CA ARG A 401 24.43 -17.87 -0.29
C ARG A 401 23.83 -18.78 0.77
N ILE A 402 24.23 -18.59 2.02
CA ILE A 402 23.65 -19.30 3.16
C ILE A 402 22.77 -18.34 3.93
N GLY A 403 21.52 -18.73 4.16
CA GLY A 403 20.56 -18.04 5.02
C GLY A 403 20.24 -18.86 6.25
N LEU A 404 19.82 -18.19 7.30
CA LEU A 404 19.35 -18.79 8.57
C LEU A 404 17.99 -18.20 8.91
N TRP A 405 17.11 -19.09 9.43
CA TRP A 405 15.84 -18.68 10.03
C TRP A 405 16.07 -18.14 11.44
#